data_edb60de377beed07250bcb00aea7d718
#
_entry.id   edb60de377beed07250bcb00aea7d718
#
_cell.length_a   1.000
_cell.length_b   1.000
_cell.length_c   1.000
_cell.angle_alpha   90.00
_cell.angle_beta   90.00
_cell.angle_gamma   90.00
#
_symmetry.space_group_name_H-M   'P 1'
#
loop_
_entity.id
_entity.type
_entity.pdbx_description
1 polymer ?
#
loop_
_entity_poly.entity_id
_entity_poly.type
_entity_poly.pdbx_seq_one_letter_code
_entity_poly.pdbx_strand_id
1 'polypeptide(L)'
;TKQVSAGGLTKYMTIALVLTNYADQLDNTFQMPFAISDYVHNTSNADMRSNETFTYREALYAMVTRNANEAAMGLAYTLSGGDLDGWVSQMNALSQRIGTTNSTWTDACGIDSGNVTCAVDMYLILRYLMSFDAFVEISGVPTFTMPAKEKHRSPSVLVSQNAALSKSSGGNYYRSTMQGGMCDVTAYKKDSGNQSYVSWANQDGATYIFCVMQSPDTCDTFGYANRRPALYETVRLIDWVFDTFSIQAALDTDLALAEIPVKYSADTDTL
;
A
#
# COMPACT_ATOMS: atom_id res chain seq x y z
N THR A 1 9.21 -1.35 19.36
CA THR A 1 9.45 -1.12 17.92
C THR A 1 9.94 0.29 17.70
N LYS A 2 10.99 0.48 16.89
CA LYS A 2 11.57 1.81 16.63
C LYS A 2 10.62 2.61 15.74
N GLN A 3 10.26 3.82 16.15
CA GLN A 3 9.56 4.82 15.35
C GLN A 3 10.48 5.37 14.25
N VAL A 4 9.96 5.55 13.06
CA VAL A 4 10.67 6.08 11.89
C VAL A 4 9.75 7.01 11.09
N SER A 5 10.31 7.85 10.22
CA SER A 5 9.51 8.65 9.28
C SER A 5 8.66 7.75 8.40
N ALA A 6 7.39 8.06 8.26
CA ALA A 6 6.48 7.35 7.37
C ALA A 6 6.67 7.76 5.91
N GLY A 7 7.05 9.03 5.65
CA GLY A 7 7.18 9.55 4.30
C GLY A 7 5.95 9.25 3.45
N GLY A 8 6.16 8.83 2.20
CA GLY A 8 5.09 8.49 1.27
C GLY A 8 4.15 7.36 1.72
N LEU A 9 4.57 6.52 2.68
CA LEU A 9 3.71 5.46 3.25
C LEU A 9 2.53 6.03 4.06
N THR A 10 2.56 7.31 4.44
CA THR A 10 1.43 8.05 5.03
C THR A 10 0.16 7.88 4.20
N LYS A 11 0.28 7.77 2.87
CA LYS A 11 -0.85 7.59 1.96
C LYS A 11 -1.65 6.31 2.21
N TYR A 12 -1.06 5.29 2.82
CA TYR A 12 -1.82 4.12 3.26
C TYR A 12 -2.95 4.51 4.24
N MET A 13 -2.68 5.48 5.14
CA MET A 13 -3.74 5.96 6.06
C MET A 13 -4.77 6.83 5.36
N THR A 14 -4.36 7.67 4.40
CA THR A 14 -5.30 8.42 3.58
C THR A 14 -6.20 7.47 2.76
N ILE A 15 -5.62 6.45 2.12
CA ILE A 15 -6.37 5.41 1.40
C ILE A 15 -7.31 4.66 2.35
N ALA A 16 -6.83 4.30 3.56
CA ALA A 16 -7.64 3.61 4.56
C ALA A 16 -8.86 4.46 4.98
N LEU A 17 -8.67 5.76 5.20
CA LEU A 17 -9.76 6.66 5.58
C LEU A 17 -10.76 6.84 4.42
N VAL A 18 -10.28 6.98 3.18
CA VAL A 18 -11.14 7.04 1.99
C VAL A 18 -11.97 5.76 1.84
N LEU A 19 -11.33 4.59 1.91
CA LEU A 19 -12.03 3.31 1.76
C LEU A 19 -12.99 3.00 2.92
N THR A 20 -12.65 3.43 4.14
CA THR A 20 -13.54 3.26 5.29
C THR A 20 -14.87 4.02 5.12
N ASN A 21 -14.80 5.22 4.54
CA ASN A 21 -15.96 6.12 4.51
C ASN A 21 -16.64 6.22 3.13
N TYR A 22 -15.92 5.85 2.04
CA TYR A 22 -16.35 6.11 0.66
C TYR A 22 -16.08 4.94 -0.30
N ALA A 23 -15.97 3.69 0.18
CA ALA A 23 -15.66 2.53 -0.68
C ALA A 23 -16.72 2.29 -1.79
N ASP A 24 -17.97 2.64 -1.52
CA ASP A 24 -19.10 2.56 -2.47
C ASP A 24 -19.22 3.79 -3.39
N GLN A 25 -18.38 4.79 -3.21
CA GLN A 25 -18.41 6.09 -3.88
C GLN A 25 -17.14 6.38 -4.72
N LEU A 26 -16.33 5.37 -5.01
CA LEU A 26 -15.04 5.57 -5.68
C LEU A 26 -15.16 6.15 -7.09
N ASP A 27 -16.31 6.04 -7.71
CA ASP A 27 -16.60 6.59 -9.04
C ASP A 27 -17.17 8.02 -8.98
N ASN A 28 -17.41 8.57 -7.77
CA ASN A 28 -17.71 9.98 -7.59
C ASN A 28 -16.51 10.82 -7.98
N THR A 29 -16.80 12.03 -8.49
CA THR A 29 -15.78 12.94 -8.99
C THR A 29 -15.52 14.09 -8.03
N PHE A 30 -14.32 14.64 -8.11
CA PHE A 30 -13.94 15.90 -7.48
C PHE A 30 -13.09 16.74 -8.43
N GLN A 31 -13.14 18.04 -8.24
CA GLN A 31 -12.24 18.95 -8.92
C GLN A 31 -10.98 19.13 -8.08
N MET A 32 -9.80 18.94 -8.70
CA MET A 32 -8.52 19.10 -8.00
C MET A 32 -8.39 20.51 -7.43
N PRO A 33 -8.30 20.69 -6.10
CA PRO A 33 -8.30 22.02 -5.48
C PRO A 33 -7.03 22.79 -5.82
N PHE A 34 -7.16 24.06 -6.12
CA PHE A 34 -6.00 24.96 -6.26
C PHE A 34 -5.30 25.22 -4.91
N ALA A 35 -6.07 25.20 -3.82
CA ALA A 35 -5.58 25.51 -2.48
C ALA A 35 -4.41 24.63 -1.99
N ILE A 36 -4.25 23.39 -2.53
CA ILE A 36 -3.16 22.49 -2.12
C ILE A 36 -1.91 22.63 -3.01
N SER A 37 -1.95 23.45 -4.06
CA SER A 37 -0.92 23.48 -5.09
C SER A 37 0.46 23.85 -4.55
N ASP A 38 0.55 24.84 -3.67
CA ASP A 38 1.83 25.29 -3.11
C ASP A 38 2.41 24.24 -2.16
N TYR A 39 1.56 23.54 -1.40
CA TYR A 39 2.00 22.50 -0.46
C TYR A 39 2.63 21.30 -1.16
N VAL A 40 2.09 20.89 -2.31
CA VAL A 40 2.57 19.72 -3.06
C VAL A 40 3.55 20.08 -4.19
N HIS A 41 3.91 21.37 -4.34
CA HIS A 41 4.79 21.82 -5.41
C HIS A 41 6.16 21.14 -5.36
N ASN A 42 6.66 20.70 -6.52
CA ASN A 42 7.94 19.98 -6.67
C ASN A 42 8.08 18.69 -5.82
N THR A 43 6.97 18.04 -5.52
CA THR A 43 6.95 16.75 -4.81
C THR A 43 6.56 15.61 -5.75
N SER A 44 6.49 14.36 -5.21
CA SER A 44 6.01 13.21 -5.99
C SER A 44 4.59 13.44 -6.49
N ASN A 45 4.36 13.26 -7.80
CA ASN A 45 3.08 13.56 -8.43
C ASN A 45 2.76 12.62 -9.60
N ALA A 46 1.50 12.65 -10.02
CA ALA A 46 0.97 11.99 -11.20
C ALA A 46 0.47 12.99 -12.26
N ASP A 47 0.88 14.26 -12.15
CA ASP A 47 0.48 15.39 -13.01
C ASP A 47 -1.05 15.64 -12.99
N MET A 48 -1.69 15.44 -11.83
CA MET A 48 -3.11 15.76 -11.60
C MET A 48 -3.22 17.26 -11.31
N ARG A 49 -3.61 18.06 -12.32
CA ARG A 49 -3.54 19.52 -12.24
C ARG A 49 -4.78 20.12 -11.59
N SER A 50 -4.58 21.25 -10.91
CA SER A 50 -5.67 22.02 -10.30
C SER A 50 -6.76 22.36 -11.32
N ASN A 51 -8.02 22.31 -10.89
CA ASN A 51 -9.23 22.53 -11.67
C ASN A 51 -9.47 21.49 -12.80
N GLU A 52 -8.81 20.34 -12.79
CA GLU A 52 -9.21 19.16 -13.55
C GLU A 52 -10.10 18.25 -12.70
N THR A 53 -10.96 17.50 -13.34
CA THR A 53 -11.92 16.60 -12.69
C THR A 53 -11.40 15.17 -12.67
N PHE A 54 -11.35 14.57 -11.50
CA PHE A 54 -10.92 13.19 -11.28
C PHE A 54 -11.94 12.41 -10.46
N THR A 55 -11.97 11.09 -10.63
CA THR A 55 -12.69 10.23 -9.69
C THR A 55 -11.84 9.95 -8.44
N TYR A 56 -12.48 9.56 -7.33
CA TYR A 56 -11.75 9.10 -6.14
C TYR A 56 -10.87 7.90 -6.49
N ARG A 57 -11.37 6.97 -7.30
CA ARG A 57 -10.64 5.81 -7.79
C ARG A 57 -9.36 6.19 -8.54
N GLU A 58 -9.44 7.17 -9.45
CA GLU A 58 -8.26 7.68 -10.18
C GLU A 58 -7.20 8.25 -9.23
N ALA A 59 -7.63 8.97 -8.19
CA ALA A 59 -6.72 9.49 -7.18
C ALA A 59 -6.07 8.37 -6.36
N LEU A 60 -6.80 7.30 -6.01
CA LEU A 60 -6.24 6.13 -5.34
C LEU A 60 -5.19 5.44 -6.22
N TYR A 61 -5.45 5.25 -7.51
CA TYR A 61 -4.46 4.72 -8.45
C TYR A 61 -3.21 5.60 -8.54
N ALA A 62 -3.38 6.92 -8.59
CA ALA A 62 -2.26 7.87 -8.62
C ALA A 62 -1.41 7.79 -7.34
N MET A 63 -2.05 7.70 -6.16
CA MET A 63 -1.35 7.52 -4.89
C MET A 63 -0.51 6.23 -4.88
N VAL A 64 -1.10 5.12 -5.30
CA VAL A 64 -0.44 3.82 -5.24
C VAL A 64 0.65 3.67 -6.31
N THR A 65 0.38 4.08 -7.56
CA THR A 65 1.32 3.88 -8.66
C THR A 65 2.46 4.90 -8.66
N ARG A 66 2.15 6.17 -8.36
CA ARG A 66 3.10 7.29 -8.48
C ARG A 66 3.48 7.93 -7.16
N ASN A 67 2.96 7.44 -6.04
CA ASN A 67 3.12 8.09 -4.74
C ASN A 67 2.66 9.58 -4.79
N ALA A 68 1.58 9.86 -5.53
CA ALA A 68 1.12 11.21 -5.86
C ALA A 68 0.64 11.96 -4.61
N ASN A 69 1.33 13.05 -4.26
CA ASN A 69 0.99 13.85 -3.10
C ASN A 69 -0.24 14.72 -3.35
N GLU A 70 -0.39 15.24 -4.58
CA GLU A 70 -1.56 16.04 -4.97
C GLU A 70 -2.85 15.21 -4.94
N ALA A 71 -2.77 13.92 -5.26
CA ALA A 71 -3.92 13.02 -5.18
C ALA A 71 -4.40 12.85 -3.73
N ALA A 72 -3.45 12.62 -2.80
CA ALA A 72 -3.76 12.47 -1.39
C ALA A 72 -4.30 13.75 -0.76
N MET A 73 -3.61 14.87 -0.99
CA MET A 73 -4.02 16.18 -0.47
C MET A 73 -5.32 16.68 -1.10
N GLY A 74 -5.51 16.44 -2.42
CA GLY A 74 -6.72 16.84 -3.14
C GLY A 74 -7.96 16.11 -2.63
N LEU A 75 -7.87 14.78 -2.42
CA LEU A 75 -8.96 14.01 -1.79
C LEU A 75 -9.20 14.45 -0.34
N ALA A 76 -8.14 14.59 0.46
CA ALA A 76 -8.27 15.02 1.85
C ALA A 76 -8.97 16.38 1.96
N TYR A 77 -8.52 17.36 1.16
CA TYR A 77 -9.13 18.69 1.12
C TYR A 77 -10.60 18.65 0.71
N THR A 78 -10.90 17.90 -0.36
CA THR A 78 -12.27 17.82 -0.89
C THR A 78 -13.22 17.13 0.08
N LEU A 79 -12.82 15.96 0.62
CA LEU A 79 -13.66 15.14 1.48
C LEU A 79 -13.83 15.72 2.89
N SER A 80 -12.91 16.58 3.34
CA SER A 80 -13.02 17.32 4.59
C SER A 80 -13.72 18.68 4.46
N GLY A 81 -14.10 19.09 3.24
CA GLY A 81 -14.63 20.44 3.00
C GLY A 81 -13.59 21.55 3.22
N GLY A 82 -12.30 21.23 3.08
CA GLY A 82 -11.17 22.15 3.29
C GLY A 82 -10.56 22.08 4.69
N ASP A 83 -11.13 21.31 5.61
CA ASP A 83 -10.62 21.12 6.99
C ASP A 83 -9.56 20.00 7.02
N LEU A 84 -8.33 20.32 6.62
CA LEU A 84 -7.21 19.36 6.64
C LEU A 84 -6.82 18.92 8.05
N ASP A 85 -6.97 19.77 9.07
CA ASP A 85 -6.71 19.40 10.47
C ASP A 85 -7.73 18.37 10.96
N GLY A 86 -9.00 18.56 10.60
CA GLY A 86 -10.06 17.58 10.83
C GLY A 86 -9.80 16.25 10.10
N TRP A 87 -9.27 16.29 8.87
CA TRP A 87 -8.86 15.08 8.14
C TRP A 87 -7.76 14.32 8.88
N VAL A 88 -6.70 15.02 9.29
CA VAL A 88 -5.57 14.45 10.06
C VAL A 88 -6.07 13.86 11.39
N SER A 89 -6.99 14.54 12.07
CA SER A 89 -7.60 14.02 13.30
C SER A 89 -8.33 12.70 13.06
N GLN A 90 -9.06 12.58 11.94
CA GLN A 90 -9.72 11.33 11.53
C GLN A 90 -8.72 10.23 11.15
N MET A 91 -7.60 10.56 10.46
CA MET A 91 -6.52 9.60 10.19
C MET A 91 -5.97 9.01 11.49
N ASN A 92 -5.65 9.84 12.47
CA ASN A 92 -5.14 9.39 13.77
C ASN A 92 -6.18 8.55 14.53
N ALA A 93 -7.45 8.96 14.55
CA ALA A 93 -8.52 8.19 15.16
C ALA A 93 -8.73 6.82 14.50
N LEU A 94 -8.68 6.74 13.16
CA LEU A 94 -8.74 5.47 12.44
C LEU A 94 -7.51 4.60 12.75
N SER A 95 -6.32 5.19 12.76
CA SER A 95 -5.07 4.51 13.08
C SER A 95 -5.14 3.81 14.45
N GLN A 96 -5.64 4.52 15.47
CA GLN A 96 -5.88 3.94 16.80
C GLN A 96 -6.91 2.80 16.78
N ARG A 97 -8.00 2.94 16.04
CA ARG A 97 -9.01 1.86 15.86
C ARG A 97 -8.44 0.61 15.17
N ILE A 98 -7.50 0.77 14.25
CA ILE A 98 -6.75 -0.32 13.60
C ILE A 98 -5.83 -1.03 14.63
N GLY A 99 -5.48 -0.36 15.72
CA GLY A 99 -4.63 -0.88 16.79
C GLY A 99 -3.17 -0.43 16.72
N THR A 100 -2.87 0.64 15.98
CA THR A 100 -1.51 1.20 15.95
C THR A 100 -1.21 1.93 17.26
N THR A 101 0.03 1.85 17.70
CA THR A 101 0.47 2.43 18.99
C THR A 101 1.69 3.33 18.86
N ASN A 102 2.38 3.30 17.72
CA ASN A 102 3.62 4.03 17.47
C ASN A 102 3.55 4.89 16.21
N SER A 103 2.34 5.21 15.74
CA SER A 103 2.13 6.04 14.56
C SER A 103 1.47 7.35 14.93
N THR A 104 1.89 8.41 14.26
CA THR A 104 1.28 9.75 14.31
C THR A 104 1.26 10.31 12.91
N TRP A 105 0.15 10.91 12.53
CA TRP A 105 -0.08 11.48 11.22
C TRP A 105 -0.29 12.99 11.37
N THR A 106 0.36 13.78 10.52
CA THR A 106 0.35 15.25 10.55
C THR A 106 -0.06 15.87 9.22
N ASP A 107 -0.04 15.09 8.14
CA ASP A 107 -0.65 15.45 6.87
C ASP A 107 -1.22 14.21 6.14
N ALA A 108 -1.86 14.41 4.99
CA ALA A 108 -2.47 13.33 4.22
C ALA A 108 -1.50 12.63 3.25
N CYS A 109 -0.30 13.15 3.00
CA CYS A 109 0.57 12.68 1.92
C CYS A 109 1.99 12.29 2.35
N GLY A 110 2.45 12.69 3.53
CA GLY A 110 3.76 12.35 4.07
C GLY A 110 4.87 13.33 3.72
N ILE A 111 4.54 14.59 3.42
CA ILE A 111 5.51 15.67 3.23
C ILE A 111 6.01 16.18 4.58
N ASP A 112 5.11 16.30 5.56
CA ASP A 112 5.44 16.76 6.89
C ASP A 112 6.26 15.70 7.64
N SER A 113 7.35 16.13 8.29
CA SER A 113 8.26 15.25 9.04
C SER A 113 7.66 14.67 10.32
N GLY A 114 6.54 15.20 10.78
CA GLY A 114 5.77 14.69 11.91
C GLY A 114 5.05 13.37 11.64
N ASN A 115 4.93 12.98 10.36
CA ASN A 115 4.40 11.65 10.02
C ASN A 115 5.41 10.57 10.41
N VAL A 116 5.11 9.84 11.47
CA VAL A 116 5.95 8.76 12.01
C VAL A 116 5.15 7.48 12.19
N THR A 117 5.85 6.34 12.02
CA THR A 117 5.26 5.01 12.12
C THR A 117 6.32 3.95 12.50
N CYS A 118 5.93 2.68 12.54
CA CYS A 118 6.84 1.56 12.70
C CYS A 118 6.39 0.34 11.87
N ALA A 119 7.23 -0.65 11.72
CA ALA A 119 6.92 -1.84 10.90
C ALA A 119 5.67 -2.59 11.38
N VAL A 120 5.45 -2.71 12.69
CA VAL A 120 4.26 -3.38 13.24
C VAL A 120 2.99 -2.61 12.93
N ASP A 121 3.01 -1.29 13.06
CA ASP A 121 1.86 -0.45 12.76
C ASP A 121 1.54 -0.49 11.26
N MET A 122 2.56 -0.45 10.39
CA MET A 122 2.38 -0.59 8.94
C MET A 122 1.81 -1.95 8.55
N TYR A 123 2.21 -3.03 9.24
CA TYR A 123 1.59 -4.34 9.08
C TYR A 123 0.09 -4.30 9.40
N LEU A 124 -0.30 -3.67 10.52
CA LEU A 124 -1.70 -3.56 10.92
C LEU A 124 -2.52 -2.75 9.91
N ILE A 125 -1.97 -1.62 9.44
CA ILE A 125 -2.59 -0.75 8.44
C ILE A 125 -2.76 -1.50 7.11
N LEU A 126 -1.71 -2.17 6.62
CA LEU A 126 -1.81 -2.90 5.36
C LEU A 126 -2.79 -4.07 5.47
N ARG A 127 -2.78 -4.82 6.57
CA ARG A 127 -3.75 -5.90 6.83
C ARG A 127 -5.19 -5.37 6.84
N TYR A 128 -5.43 -4.19 7.41
CA TYR A 128 -6.73 -3.54 7.37
C TYR A 128 -7.13 -3.16 5.94
N LEU A 129 -6.22 -2.58 5.18
CA LEU A 129 -6.46 -2.21 3.78
C LEU A 129 -6.76 -3.41 2.88
N MET A 130 -6.12 -4.55 3.12
CA MET A 130 -6.36 -5.80 2.38
C MET A 130 -7.76 -6.37 2.59
N SER A 131 -8.54 -5.88 3.55
CA SER A 131 -9.96 -6.24 3.71
C SER A 131 -10.89 -5.53 2.69
N PHE A 132 -10.37 -4.58 1.92
CA PHE A 132 -11.10 -3.88 0.86
C PHE A 132 -10.68 -4.40 -0.51
N ASP A 133 -11.60 -5.03 -1.26
CA ASP A 133 -11.33 -5.54 -2.62
C ASP A 133 -10.78 -4.46 -3.54
N ALA A 134 -11.30 -3.22 -3.42
CA ALA A 134 -10.81 -2.08 -4.19
C ALA A 134 -9.33 -1.78 -3.92
N PHE A 135 -8.85 -1.93 -2.68
CA PHE A 135 -7.44 -1.75 -2.39
C PHE A 135 -6.58 -2.87 -2.98
N VAL A 136 -7.04 -4.11 -2.86
CA VAL A 136 -6.35 -5.28 -3.44
C VAL A 136 -6.19 -5.10 -4.95
N GLU A 137 -7.26 -4.71 -5.65
CA GLU A 137 -7.23 -4.39 -7.09
C GLU A 137 -6.23 -3.27 -7.39
N ILE A 138 -6.39 -2.09 -6.75
CA ILE A 138 -5.62 -0.88 -7.05
C ILE A 138 -4.14 -1.07 -6.74
N SER A 139 -3.79 -1.75 -5.65
CA SER A 139 -2.39 -1.91 -5.22
C SER A 139 -1.61 -2.93 -6.06
N GLY A 140 -2.31 -3.82 -6.77
CA GLY A 140 -1.70 -4.89 -7.58
C GLY A 140 -1.41 -4.51 -9.02
N VAL A 141 -1.79 -3.33 -9.50
CA VAL A 141 -1.59 -2.98 -10.91
C VAL A 141 -0.17 -2.51 -11.21
N PRO A 142 0.48 -3.07 -12.25
CA PRO A 142 1.79 -2.57 -12.70
C PRO A 142 1.68 -1.23 -13.43
N THR A 143 0.53 -0.94 -14.04
CA THR A 143 0.25 0.32 -14.74
C THR A 143 -1.21 0.69 -14.62
N PHE A 144 -1.49 1.98 -14.59
CA PHE A 144 -2.85 2.53 -14.72
C PHE A 144 -2.88 3.57 -15.83
N THR A 145 -3.88 3.52 -16.69
CA THR A 145 -4.07 4.54 -17.72
C THR A 145 -5.06 5.59 -17.22
N MET A 146 -4.51 6.77 -16.85
CA MET A 146 -5.32 7.93 -16.51
C MET A 146 -6.02 8.42 -17.77
N PRO A 147 -7.35 8.56 -17.80
CA PRO A 147 -8.07 9.09 -18.94
C PRO A 147 -7.66 10.53 -19.29
N ALA A 148 -7.94 10.97 -20.52
CA ALA A 148 -7.77 12.36 -20.90
C ALA A 148 -8.60 13.28 -19.99
N LYS A 149 -8.05 14.44 -19.66
CA LYS A 149 -8.63 15.47 -18.79
C LYS A 149 -8.68 16.83 -19.49
N GLU A 150 -9.24 17.83 -18.85
CA GLU A 150 -9.43 19.16 -19.40
C GLU A 150 -8.10 19.82 -19.84
N LYS A 151 -7.02 19.59 -19.07
CA LYS A 151 -5.67 20.10 -19.36
C LYS A 151 -4.74 19.05 -19.97
N HIS A 152 -5.09 17.77 -19.87
CA HIS A 152 -4.39 16.64 -20.45
C HIS A 152 -5.25 15.97 -21.51
N ARG A 153 -5.14 16.44 -22.77
CA ARG A 153 -6.00 16.01 -23.87
C ARG A 153 -5.77 14.56 -24.34
N SER A 154 -4.73 13.92 -23.87
CA SER A 154 -4.42 12.52 -24.16
C SER A 154 -4.33 11.72 -22.88
N PRO A 155 -4.74 10.44 -22.88
CA PRO A 155 -4.51 9.56 -21.75
C PRO A 155 -3.03 9.48 -21.38
N SER A 156 -2.73 9.37 -20.09
CA SER A 156 -1.37 9.18 -19.57
C SER A 156 -1.23 7.86 -18.85
N VAL A 157 -0.08 7.18 -19.03
CA VAL A 157 0.18 5.90 -18.37
C VAL A 157 0.98 6.13 -17.10
N LEU A 158 0.38 5.82 -15.97
CA LEU A 158 1.04 5.81 -14.66
C LEU A 158 1.67 4.44 -14.44
N VAL A 159 3.00 4.38 -14.43
CA VAL A 159 3.75 3.15 -14.15
C VAL A 159 3.97 3.04 -12.65
N SER A 160 3.65 1.88 -12.07
CA SER A 160 3.84 1.64 -10.65
C SER A 160 5.31 1.72 -10.26
N GLN A 161 5.57 2.40 -9.15
CA GLN A 161 6.89 2.43 -8.52
C GLN A 161 7.25 1.09 -7.85
N ASN A 162 6.24 0.23 -7.62
CA ASN A 162 6.45 -1.15 -7.20
C ASN A 162 6.97 -1.99 -8.37
N ALA A 163 8.28 -1.98 -8.56
CA ALA A 163 8.92 -2.70 -9.65
C ALA A 163 8.78 -4.23 -9.55
N ALA A 164 8.41 -4.78 -8.40
CA ALA A 164 8.20 -6.21 -8.24
C ALA A 164 6.93 -6.74 -8.95
N LEU A 165 6.02 -5.84 -9.34
CA LEU A 165 4.77 -6.21 -10.05
C LEU A 165 4.95 -6.53 -11.53
N SER A 166 6.03 -6.12 -12.18
CA SER A 166 6.16 -6.23 -13.63
C SER A 166 7.56 -6.65 -14.09
N LYS A 167 7.63 -7.65 -14.98
CA LYS A 167 8.89 -8.06 -15.62
C LYS A 167 9.53 -6.93 -16.44
N SER A 168 8.71 -6.12 -17.12
CA SER A 168 9.20 -5.06 -18.02
C SER A 168 9.84 -3.89 -17.27
N SER A 169 9.32 -3.54 -16.08
CA SER A 169 9.85 -2.45 -15.26
C SER A 169 10.70 -2.92 -14.07
N GLY A 170 10.55 -4.17 -13.67
CA GLY A 170 11.15 -4.73 -12.46
C GLY A 170 12.47 -5.46 -12.69
N GLY A 171 12.67 -6.04 -13.86
CA GLY A 171 13.88 -6.86 -14.11
C GLY A 171 14.07 -7.89 -12.99
N ASN A 172 15.22 -7.84 -12.32
CA ASN A 172 15.57 -8.75 -11.21
C ASN A 172 14.70 -8.60 -9.96
N TYR A 173 13.93 -7.52 -9.81
CA TYR A 173 13.01 -7.32 -8.68
C TYR A 173 11.66 -7.99 -8.89
N TYR A 174 11.28 -8.31 -10.13
CA TYR A 174 10.00 -8.93 -10.41
C TYR A 174 9.83 -10.26 -9.66
N ARG A 175 8.66 -10.41 -9.02
CA ARG A 175 8.20 -11.68 -8.42
C ARG A 175 6.74 -11.92 -8.81
N SER A 176 6.47 -13.09 -9.37
CA SER A 176 5.10 -13.48 -9.73
C SER A 176 4.18 -13.61 -8.53
N THR A 177 4.76 -13.80 -7.35
CA THR A 177 4.04 -13.88 -6.07
C THR A 177 3.66 -12.52 -5.49
N MET A 178 4.30 -11.40 -5.95
CA MET A 178 3.95 -10.06 -5.51
C MET A 178 2.53 -9.71 -5.95
N GLN A 179 1.71 -9.30 -4.99
CA GLN A 179 0.32 -8.95 -5.22
C GLN A 179 0.05 -7.45 -5.12
N GLY A 180 0.81 -6.73 -4.30
CA GLY A 180 0.63 -5.29 -4.15
C GLY A 180 1.61 -4.65 -3.16
N GLY A 181 1.56 -3.32 -3.08
CA GLY A 181 2.36 -2.58 -2.13
C GLY A 181 2.83 -1.23 -2.63
N MET A 182 3.32 -0.40 -1.72
CA MET A 182 3.84 0.94 -2.02
C MET A 182 5.28 1.07 -1.50
N CYS A 183 6.08 1.73 -2.31
CA CYS A 183 7.44 2.12 -1.96
C CYS A 183 7.46 3.61 -1.60
N ASP A 184 8.08 3.97 -0.50
CA ASP A 184 8.43 5.36 -0.25
C ASP A 184 9.69 5.72 -1.02
N VAL A 185 9.52 6.41 -2.14
CA VAL A 185 10.62 6.89 -2.99
C VAL A 185 11.03 8.33 -2.69
N THR A 186 10.39 8.98 -1.70
CA THR A 186 10.71 10.37 -1.34
C THR A 186 12.13 10.50 -0.78
N ALA A 187 12.72 9.43 -0.30
CA ALA A 187 14.12 9.32 0.10
C ALA A 187 15.14 9.47 -1.04
N TYR A 188 14.74 9.74 -2.28
CA TYR A 188 15.63 10.08 -3.39
C TYR A 188 16.33 11.44 -3.23
N LYS A 189 16.04 12.20 -2.19
CA LYS A 189 16.89 13.36 -1.83
C LYS A 189 18.21 12.82 -1.29
N LYS A 190 19.26 13.19 -1.96
CA LYS A 190 20.67 12.78 -1.84
C LYS A 190 21.26 12.78 -0.39
N ASP A 191 20.51 13.23 0.59
CA ASP A 191 20.95 13.46 1.98
C ASP A 191 20.11 12.71 3.05
N SER A 192 19.07 11.97 2.69
CA SER A 192 18.27 11.22 3.67
C SER A 192 18.20 9.71 3.43
N GLY A 193 18.80 9.20 2.38
CA GLY A 193 19.25 7.85 2.04
C GLY A 193 18.40 6.61 2.42
N ASN A 194 17.35 6.74 3.21
CA ASN A 194 16.64 5.58 3.75
C ASN A 194 15.30 5.39 3.04
N GLN A 195 15.12 4.22 2.43
CA GLN A 195 13.86 3.84 1.77
C GLN A 195 13.02 2.94 2.65
N SER A 196 11.71 3.06 2.52
CA SER A 196 10.75 2.13 3.14
C SER A 196 9.86 1.50 2.08
N TYR A 197 9.52 0.24 2.26
CA TYR A 197 8.66 -0.50 1.36
C TYR A 197 7.72 -1.40 2.16
N VAL A 198 6.42 -1.27 1.91
CA VAL A 198 5.38 -2.07 2.55
C VAL A 198 4.55 -2.73 1.47
N SER A 199 4.49 -4.07 1.48
CA SER A 199 3.92 -4.87 0.40
C SER A 199 3.39 -6.20 0.92
N TRP A 200 2.73 -6.93 0.03
CA TRP A 200 2.25 -8.27 0.30
C TRP A 200 2.39 -9.18 -0.92
N ALA A 201 2.61 -10.45 -0.64
CA ALA A 201 2.76 -11.48 -1.65
C ALA A 201 1.97 -12.72 -1.26
N ASN A 202 1.54 -13.49 -2.27
CA ASN A 202 0.80 -14.73 -2.08
C ASN A 202 1.39 -15.83 -2.97
N GLN A 203 1.53 -17.01 -2.41
CA GLN A 203 1.85 -18.22 -3.12
C GLN A 203 1.12 -19.41 -2.48
N ASP A 204 0.44 -20.21 -3.28
CA ASP A 204 -0.24 -21.45 -2.86
C ASP A 204 -1.20 -21.25 -1.67
N GLY A 205 -1.89 -20.10 -1.65
CA GLY A 205 -2.83 -19.72 -0.58
C GLY A 205 -2.18 -19.08 0.64
N ALA A 206 -0.85 -19.09 0.78
CA ALA A 206 -0.13 -18.41 1.84
C ALA A 206 0.08 -16.93 1.49
N THR A 207 -0.44 -16.03 2.32
CA THR A 207 -0.24 -14.58 2.16
C THR A 207 0.68 -14.06 3.25
N TYR A 208 1.73 -13.34 2.85
CA TYR A 208 2.67 -12.68 3.74
C TYR A 208 2.73 -11.18 3.47
N ILE A 209 2.83 -10.41 4.56
CA ILE A 209 3.03 -8.95 4.52
C ILE A 209 4.49 -8.66 4.87
N PHE A 210 5.11 -7.80 4.06
CA PHE A 210 6.50 -7.39 4.18
C PHE A 210 6.58 -5.91 4.51
N CYS A 211 7.24 -5.56 5.61
CA CYS A 211 7.43 -4.18 6.05
C CYS A 211 8.94 -3.93 6.23
N VAL A 212 9.60 -3.48 5.19
CA VAL A 212 11.01 -3.06 5.21
C VAL A 212 11.05 -1.56 5.40
N MET A 213 11.55 -1.11 6.57
CA MET A 213 11.51 0.29 6.97
C MET A 213 12.93 0.84 7.08
N GLN A 214 13.14 2.04 6.51
CA GLN A 214 14.40 2.80 6.62
C GLN A 214 15.64 2.00 6.18
N SER A 215 15.53 1.26 5.08
CA SER A 215 16.68 0.60 4.47
C SER A 215 17.65 1.65 3.94
N PRO A 216 18.94 1.62 4.37
CA PRO A 216 19.90 2.65 4.00
C PRO A 216 20.31 2.56 2.52
N ASP A 217 20.56 3.70 1.90
CA ASP A 217 21.00 3.82 0.48
C ASP A 217 22.42 3.25 0.23
N THR A 218 23.12 2.91 1.30
CA THR A 218 24.52 2.41 1.26
C THR A 218 24.63 0.90 1.06
N CYS A 219 23.66 0.26 0.42
CA CYS A 219 23.73 -1.17 0.12
C CYS A 219 24.75 -1.48 -1.00
N ASP A 220 25.96 -0.91 -0.91
CA ASP A 220 27.10 -1.17 -1.81
C ASP A 220 27.64 -2.61 -1.67
N THR A 221 27.18 -3.39 -0.69
CA THR A 221 27.73 -4.70 -0.35
C THR A 221 27.50 -5.76 -1.44
N PHE A 222 26.68 -5.49 -2.45
CA PHE A 222 26.32 -6.48 -3.46
C PHE A 222 26.45 -6.02 -4.92
N GLY A 223 27.12 -4.88 -5.18
CA GLY A 223 27.40 -4.46 -6.57
C GLY A 223 26.20 -4.07 -7.43
N TYR A 224 25.03 -3.88 -6.81
CA TYR A 224 23.84 -3.41 -7.51
C TYR A 224 23.80 -1.88 -7.48
N ALA A 225 24.24 -1.27 -8.56
CA ALA A 225 24.16 0.17 -8.82
C ALA A 225 22.71 0.74 -8.89
N ASN A 226 21.71 -0.03 -8.52
CA ASN A 226 20.31 0.33 -8.57
C ASN A 226 19.76 0.54 -7.14
N ARG A 227 19.82 1.69 -6.72
CA ARG A 227 19.28 2.59 -5.69
C ARG A 227 17.84 2.29 -5.16
N ARG A 228 17.47 1.02 -4.90
CA ARG A 228 16.19 0.63 -4.29
C ARG A 228 16.40 -0.41 -3.19
N PRO A 229 17.11 -0.06 -2.09
CA PRO A 229 17.50 -1.02 -1.06
C PRO A 229 16.31 -1.69 -0.39
N ALA A 230 15.24 -0.95 -0.06
CA ALA A 230 14.06 -1.52 0.57
C ALA A 230 13.34 -2.54 -0.33
N LEU A 231 13.26 -2.27 -1.63
CA LEU A 231 12.69 -3.23 -2.60
C LEU A 231 13.57 -4.47 -2.73
N TYR A 232 14.88 -4.30 -2.77
CA TYR A 232 15.84 -5.42 -2.83
C TYR A 232 15.72 -6.34 -1.62
N GLU A 233 15.71 -5.78 -0.41
CA GLU A 233 15.53 -6.57 0.82
C GLU A 233 14.15 -7.25 0.86
N THR A 234 13.10 -6.57 0.41
CA THR A 234 11.76 -7.18 0.33
C THR A 234 11.74 -8.38 -0.59
N VAL A 235 12.35 -8.29 -1.78
CA VAL A 235 12.39 -9.40 -2.74
C VAL A 235 13.15 -10.59 -2.17
N ARG A 236 14.24 -10.37 -1.46
CA ARG A 236 14.98 -11.44 -0.75
C ARG A 236 14.14 -12.09 0.36
N LEU A 237 13.38 -11.29 1.10
CA LEU A 237 12.47 -11.81 2.12
C LEU A 237 11.35 -12.64 1.50
N ILE A 238 10.81 -12.22 0.35
CA ILE A 238 9.80 -12.98 -0.40
C ILE A 238 10.37 -14.35 -0.80
N ASP A 239 11.53 -14.37 -1.44
CA ASP A 239 12.18 -15.60 -1.85
C ASP A 239 12.42 -16.53 -0.64
N TRP A 240 13.02 -16.00 0.44
CA TRP A 240 13.30 -16.76 1.63
C TRP A 240 12.05 -17.34 2.30
N VAL A 241 10.96 -16.54 2.39
CA VAL A 241 9.72 -16.98 3.05
C VAL A 241 9.09 -18.13 2.27
N PHE A 242 8.94 -18.01 0.94
CA PHE A 242 8.32 -19.05 0.12
C PHE A 242 9.20 -20.28 -0.10
N ASP A 243 10.52 -20.14 0.01
CA ASP A 243 11.44 -21.29 0.01
C ASP A 243 11.46 -22.03 1.37
N THR A 244 11.14 -21.35 2.47
CA THR A 244 11.28 -21.88 3.81
C THR A 244 9.96 -22.40 4.41
N PHE A 245 8.85 -21.74 4.10
CA PHE A 245 7.54 -22.01 4.69
C PHE A 245 6.53 -22.47 3.62
N SER A 246 5.77 -23.50 3.95
CA SER A 246 4.66 -23.98 3.12
C SER A 246 3.43 -24.23 3.98
N ILE A 247 2.23 -24.04 3.40
CA ILE A 247 0.99 -24.48 4.04
C ILE A 247 0.92 -26.01 3.88
N GLN A 248 0.77 -26.72 4.99
CA GLN A 248 0.48 -28.14 5.00
C GLN A 248 -0.86 -28.38 5.67
N ALA A 249 -1.60 -29.37 5.18
CA ALA A 249 -2.79 -29.83 5.87
C ALA A 249 -2.40 -30.35 7.28
N ALA A 250 -2.99 -29.75 8.31
CA ALA A 250 -2.74 -30.21 9.68
C ALA A 250 -3.40 -31.56 9.97
N LEU A 251 -4.43 -31.89 9.18
CA LEU A 251 -5.17 -33.14 9.26
C LEU A 251 -5.28 -33.72 7.85
N ASP A 252 -4.97 -35.01 7.72
CA ASP A 252 -5.31 -35.77 6.52
C ASP A 252 -6.81 -36.10 6.60
N THR A 253 -7.60 -35.54 5.72
CA THR A 253 -9.06 -35.77 5.68
C THR A 253 -9.42 -37.18 5.26
N ASP A 254 -8.47 -37.94 4.72
CA ASP A 254 -8.66 -39.34 4.31
C ASP A 254 -8.32 -40.32 5.44
N LEU A 255 -7.78 -39.82 6.56
CA LEU A 255 -7.51 -40.59 7.74
C LEU A 255 -8.61 -40.40 8.79
N ALA A 256 -9.27 -41.46 9.16
CA ALA A 256 -10.17 -41.46 10.31
C ALA A 256 -9.37 -41.14 11.58
N LEU A 257 -9.67 -39.99 12.22
CA LEU A 257 -9.02 -39.56 13.46
C LEU A 257 -9.51 -40.35 14.69
N ALA A 258 -10.77 -40.77 14.65
CA ALA A 258 -11.40 -41.62 15.67
C ALA A 258 -12.67 -42.26 15.08
N GLU A 259 -12.99 -43.46 15.59
CA GLU A 259 -14.29 -44.07 15.39
C GLU A 259 -15.17 -43.73 16.58
N ILE A 260 -16.36 -43.21 16.33
CA ILE A 260 -17.33 -42.88 17.36
C ILE A 260 -18.51 -43.84 17.21
N PRO A 261 -18.83 -44.67 18.24
CA PRO A 261 -19.97 -45.55 18.15
C PRO A 261 -21.28 -44.76 18.07
N VAL A 262 -22.08 -45.05 17.03
CA VAL A 262 -23.38 -44.37 16.77
C VAL A 262 -24.50 -45.34 17.19
N LYS A 263 -25.22 -44.94 18.23
CA LYS A 263 -26.39 -45.69 18.71
C LYS A 263 -27.51 -45.50 17.73
N TYR A 264 -28.09 -46.61 17.27
CA TYR A 264 -29.19 -46.67 16.30
C TYR A 264 -28.77 -46.40 14.83
N SER A 265 -27.54 -46.60 14.43
CA SER A 265 -27.17 -46.68 13.02
C SER A 265 -27.83 -47.93 12.37
N ALA A 266 -28.35 -47.74 11.13
CA ALA A 266 -28.97 -48.88 10.42
C ALA A 266 -27.93 -49.77 9.73
N ASP A 267 -26.75 -49.24 9.38
CA ASP A 267 -25.75 -49.92 8.55
C ASP A 267 -24.39 -50.10 9.21
N THR A 268 -24.00 -49.19 10.09
CA THR A 268 -22.72 -49.25 10.85
C THR A 268 -22.92 -48.72 12.26
N ASP A 269 -22.20 -49.28 13.23
CA ASP A 269 -22.19 -48.79 14.61
C ASP A 269 -21.24 -47.60 14.84
N THR A 270 -20.61 -47.09 13.80
CA THR A 270 -19.59 -46.03 13.87
C THR A 270 -19.84 -44.95 12.81
N LEU A 271 -19.44 -43.74 13.14
CA LEU A 271 -19.31 -42.56 12.25
C LEU A 271 -17.84 -42.24 12.11
#